data_37db7f1a6edefe2e6ad6f41410e6ecd9
#
_entry.id   37db7f1a6edefe2e6ad6f41410e6ecd9
#
_cell.length_a   1.000
_cell.length_b   1.000
_cell.length_c   1.000
_cell.angle_alpha   90.00
_cell.angle_beta   90.00
_cell.angle_gamma   90.00
#
_symmetry.space_group_name_H-M   'P 1'
#
loop_
_entity.id
_entity.type
_entity.pdbx_description
1 polymer ?
#
loop_
_entity_poly.entity_id
_entity_poly.type
_entity_poly.pdbx_seq_one_letter_code
_entity_poly.pdbx_strand_id
1 'polypeptide(L)'
;MVLSRQEIIKVRTQLKSENKKVVFTNGCFDLIHSGHVDYLIKSKQLGDVLIVGLNTDESVRRIKGEKRPILKQDERAFIISNLKPVDYVTFFDEDTPAEIIAALIPD
;
A
#
# COMPACT_ATOMS: atom_id res chain seq x y z
N MET A 1 10.13 0.14 -0.16
CA MET A 1 10.44 1.41 0.54
C MET A 1 9.16 2.04 1.06
N VAL A 2 9.16 2.48 2.29
CA VAL A 2 7.99 3.12 2.93
C VAL A 2 8.11 4.63 2.77
N LEU A 3 7.08 5.26 2.19
CA LEU A 3 7.09 6.69 1.87
C LEU A 3 5.84 7.37 2.42
N SER A 4 5.96 8.67 2.72
CA SER A 4 4.80 9.49 3.07
C SER A 4 3.92 9.71 1.84
N ARG A 5 2.72 10.25 2.07
CA ARG A 5 1.82 10.58 0.96
C ARG A 5 2.46 11.56 -0.02
N GLN A 6 3.13 12.59 0.50
CA GLN A 6 3.79 13.58 -0.34
C GLN A 6 4.92 12.96 -1.16
N GLU A 7 5.71 12.11 -0.53
CA GLU A 7 6.82 11.42 -1.20
C GLU A 7 6.31 10.49 -2.30
N ILE A 8 5.25 9.71 -2.02
CA ILE A 8 4.74 8.77 -3.01
C ILE A 8 4.09 9.47 -4.20
N ILE A 9 3.49 10.63 -3.98
CA ILE A 9 2.94 11.43 -5.08
C ILE A 9 4.07 11.90 -6.02
N LYS A 10 5.19 12.33 -5.45
CA LYS A 10 6.36 12.72 -6.26
C LYS A 10 6.91 11.54 -7.07
N VAL A 11 6.99 10.37 -6.43
CA VAL A 11 7.43 9.14 -7.11
C VAL A 11 6.48 8.81 -8.26
N ARG A 12 5.17 8.89 -8.02
CA ARG A 12 4.18 8.62 -9.07
C ARG A 12 4.35 9.58 -10.25
N THR A 13 4.56 10.86 -9.98
CA THR A 13 4.76 11.86 -11.02
C THR A 13 5.98 11.51 -11.88
N GLN A 14 7.08 11.11 -11.24
CA GLN A 14 8.29 10.72 -11.94
C GLN A 14 8.07 9.47 -12.80
N LEU A 15 7.40 8.46 -12.23
CA LEU A 15 7.11 7.21 -12.95
C LEU A 15 6.24 7.46 -14.17
N LYS A 16 5.26 8.34 -14.05
CA LYS A 16 4.40 8.70 -15.17
C LYS A 16 5.21 9.35 -16.30
N SER A 17 6.15 10.21 -15.94
CA SER A 17 7.02 10.87 -16.95
C SER A 17 7.92 9.86 -17.66
N GLU A 18 8.19 8.72 -17.04
CA GLU A 18 8.99 7.63 -17.59
C GLU A 18 8.13 6.57 -18.31
N ASN A 19 6.83 6.80 -18.42
CA ASN A 19 5.88 5.88 -19.03
C ASN A 19 5.80 4.53 -18.31
N LYS A 20 6.03 4.52 -17.00
CA LYS A 20 5.89 3.32 -16.18
C LYS A 20 4.44 3.15 -15.76
N LYS A 21 3.95 1.92 -15.88
CA LYS A 21 2.59 1.59 -15.45
C LYS A 21 2.60 1.31 -13.95
N VAL A 22 1.82 2.08 -13.20
CA VAL A 22 1.75 1.98 -11.75
C VAL A 22 0.46 1.26 -11.33
N VAL A 23 0.63 0.19 -10.55
CA VAL A 23 -0.48 -0.55 -9.95
C VAL A 23 -0.57 -0.15 -8.49
N PHE A 24 -1.77 0.13 -8.03
CA PHE A 24 -2.03 0.43 -6.62
C PHE A 24 -2.95 -0.61 -6.04
N THR A 25 -2.61 -1.12 -4.87
CA THR A 25 -3.52 -1.94 -4.07
C THR A 25 -3.46 -1.47 -2.63
N ASN A 26 -4.45 -1.85 -1.83
CA ASN A 26 -4.54 -1.41 -0.44
C ASN A 26 -5.07 -2.51 0.44
N GLY A 27 -4.86 -2.36 1.73
CA GLY A 27 -5.39 -3.29 2.72
C GLY A 27 -4.81 -3.05 4.09
N CYS A 28 -5.34 -3.76 5.07
CA CYS A 28 -4.83 -3.70 6.44
C CYS A 28 -3.60 -4.57 6.61
N PHE A 29 -3.56 -5.73 5.98
CA PHE A 29 -2.46 -6.69 6.04
C PHE A 29 -2.00 -6.94 7.48
N ASP A 30 -2.97 -7.19 8.37
CA ASP A 30 -2.68 -7.33 9.79
C ASP A 30 -1.86 -8.59 10.10
N LEU A 31 -2.36 -9.74 9.65
CA LEU A 31 -1.65 -11.00 9.79
C LEU A 31 -1.37 -11.54 8.39
N ILE A 32 -0.12 -11.39 7.96
CA ILE A 32 0.28 -11.72 6.59
C ILE A 32 0.42 -13.23 6.42
N HIS A 33 -0.14 -13.75 5.36
CA HIS A 33 -0.02 -15.16 5.01
C HIS A 33 0.23 -15.32 3.51
N SER A 34 0.42 -16.58 3.09
CA SER A 34 0.78 -16.86 1.70
C SER A 34 -0.22 -16.32 0.67
N GLY A 35 -1.50 -16.26 1.02
CA GLY A 35 -2.51 -15.69 0.14
C GLY A 35 -2.30 -14.22 -0.15
N HIS A 36 -1.85 -13.45 0.84
CA HIS A 36 -1.49 -12.05 0.64
C HIS A 36 -0.30 -11.91 -0.31
N VAL A 37 0.71 -12.76 -0.14
CA VAL A 37 1.91 -12.73 -0.99
C VAL A 37 1.54 -13.05 -2.43
N ASP A 38 0.72 -14.09 -2.63
CA ASP A 38 0.24 -14.47 -3.96
C ASP A 38 -0.53 -13.34 -4.63
N TYR A 39 -1.40 -12.69 -3.88
CA TYR A 39 -2.17 -11.54 -4.38
C TYR A 39 -1.23 -10.39 -4.82
N LEU A 40 -0.21 -10.11 -4.03
CA LEU A 40 0.74 -9.04 -4.36
C LEU A 40 1.60 -9.38 -5.58
N ILE A 41 1.99 -10.64 -5.72
CA ILE A 41 2.71 -11.10 -6.91
C ILE A 41 1.85 -10.88 -8.16
N LYS A 42 0.60 -11.27 -8.10
CA LYS A 42 -0.32 -11.11 -9.23
C LYS A 42 -0.59 -9.64 -9.54
N SER A 43 -0.71 -8.82 -8.49
CA SER A 43 -0.89 -7.37 -8.66
C SER A 43 0.30 -6.73 -9.37
N LYS A 44 1.51 -7.09 -8.99
CA LYS A 44 2.73 -6.59 -9.64
C LYS A 44 2.77 -6.93 -11.11
N GLN A 45 2.29 -8.10 -11.49
CA GLN A 45 2.28 -8.54 -12.89
C GLN A 45 1.41 -7.68 -13.80
N LEU A 46 0.53 -6.86 -13.21
CA LEU A 46 -0.35 -5.98 -13.99
C LEU A 46 0.33 -4.69 -14.44
N GLY A 47 1.53 -4.42 -13.97
CA GLY A 47 2.26 -3.20 -14.36
C GLY A 47 3.74 -3.28 -14.04
N ASP A 48 4.39 -2.11 -14.06
CA ASP A 48 5.83 -2.01 -13.84
C ASP A 48 6.18 -1.81 -12.37
N VAL A 49 5.32 -1.10 -11.63
CA VAL A 49 5.57 -0.71 -10.25
C VAL A 49 4.33 -0.98 -9.42
N LEU A 50 4.52 -1.58 -8.25
CA LEU A 50 3.42 -1.85 -7.31
C LEU A 50 3.57 -0.96 -6.08
N ILE A 51 2.55 -0.17 -5.83
CA ILE A 51 2.41 0.66 -4.62
C ILE A 51 1.34 0.04 -3.74
N VAL A 52 1.66 -0.21 -2.48
CA VAL A 52 0.70 -0.74 -1.51
C VAL A 52 0.34 0.34 -0.50
N GLY A 53 -0.94 0.64 -0.38
CA GLY A 53 -1.47 1.52 0.66
C GLY A 53 -1.90 0.71 1.86
N LEU A 54 -1.37 1.04 3.04
CA LEU A 54 -1.74 0.38 4.29
C LEU A 54 -2.62 1.28 5.13
N ASN A 55 -3.69 0.71 5.66
CA ASN A 55 -4.50 1.40 6.66
C ASN A 55 -3.63 1.64 7.91
N THR A 56 -3.68 2.85 8.47
CA THR A 56 -3.02 3.14 9.74
C THR A 56 -3.68 2.31 10.86
N ASP A 57 -3.04 2.24 12.02
CA ASP A 57 -3.61 1.54 13.17
C ASP A 57 -4.99 2.10 13.53
N GLU A 58 -5.14 3.42 13.49
CA GLU A 58 -6.42 4.08 13.76
C GLU A 58 -7.49 3.69 12.75
N SER A 59 -7.14 3.68 11.47
CA SER A 59 -8.06 3.30 10.40
C SER A 59 -8.51 1.84 10.56
N VAL A 60 -7.58 0.94 10.87
CA VAL A 60 -7.91 -0.47 11.11
C VAL A 60 -8.86 -0.60 12.30
N ARG A 61 -8.61 0.16 13.36
CA ARG A 61 -9.44 0.12 14.56
C ARG A 61 -10.87 0.56 14.27
N ARG A 62 -11.04 1.61 13.47
CA ARG A 62 -12.38 2.06 13.07
C ARG A 62 -13.13 1.04 12.23
N ILE A 63 -12.42 0.34 11.36
CA ILE A 63 -13.03 -0.61 10.41
C ILE A 63 -13.27 -1.97 11.05
N LYS A 64 -12.30 -2.49 11.81
CA LYS A 64 -12.30 -3.86 12.29
C LYS A 64 -12.55 -4.00 13.79
N GLY A 65 -12.58 -2.91 14.54
CA GLY A 65 -12.82 -2.90 15.97
C GLY A 65 -11.57 -2.72 16.80
N GLU A 66 -11.77 -2.53 18.12
CA GLU A 66 -10.71 -2.11 19.04
C GLU A 66 -9.61 -3.15 19.26
N LYS A 67 -9.90 -4.41 18.97
CA LYS A 67 -8.92 -5.49 19.14
C LYS A 67 -7.96 -5.60 17.98
N ARG A 68 -8.12 -4.76 16.95
CA ARG A 68 -7.26 -4.73 15.77
C ARG A 68 -6.59 -3.37 15.66
N PRO A 69 -5.40 -3.27 15.04
CA PRO A 69 -4.64 -4.37 14.47
C PRO A 69 -3.86 -5.15 15.54
N ILE A 70 -3.51 -6.38 15.24
CA ILE A 70 -2.62 -7.16 16.10
C ILE A 70 -1.18 -6.73 15.87
N LEU A 71 -0.80 -6.54 14.60
CA LEU A 71 0.50 -5.98 14.25
C LEU A 71 0.38 -4.48 14.03
N LYS A 72 1.25 -3.71 14.67
CA LYS A 72 1.27 -2.25 14.51
C LYS A 72 1.67 -1.85 13.10
N GLN A 73 1.27 -0.64 12.69
CA GLN A 73 1.49 -0.20 11.32
C GLN A 73 2.95 -0.22 10.89
N ASP A 74 3.89 0.10 11.76
CA ASP A 74 5.30 0.07 11.42
C ASP A 74 5.79 -1.34 11.12
N GLU A 75 5.32 -2.34 11.88
CA GLU A 75 5.64 -3.74 11.60
C GLU A 75 5.01 -4.21 10.31
N ARG A 76 3.75 -3.86 10.09
CA ARG A 76 3.06 -4.24 8.85
C ARG A 76 3.77 -3.65 7.64
N ALA A 77 4.15 -2.38 7.73
CA ALA A 77 4.87 -1.72 6.64
C ALA A 77 6.24 -2.36 6.40
N PHE A 78 6.96 -2.69 7.47
CA PHE A 78 8.26 -3.34 7.35
C PHE A 78 8.15 -4.68 6.61
N ILE A 79 7.18 -5.50 7.01
CA ILE A 79 6.97 -6.81 6.38
C ILE A 79 6.60 -6.63 4.89
N ILE A 80 5.60 -5.82 4.61
CA ILE A 80 5.11 -5.63 3.24
C ILE A 80 6.17 -5.02 2.34
N SER A 81 6.91 -4.02 2.83
CA SER A 81 7.91 -3.32 2.00
C SER A 81 9.10 -4.20 1.64
N ASN A 82 9.30 -5.29 2.37
CA ASN A 82 10.38 -6.23 2.11
C ASN A 82 9.95 -7.45 1.30
N LEU A 83 8.70 -7.52 0.89
CA LEU A 83 8.23 -8.56 -0.01
C LEU A 83 8.65 -8.23 -1.44
N LYS A 84 9.10 -9.26 -2.14
CA LYS A 84 9.72 -9.08 -3.47
C LYS A 84 8.86 -8.30 -4.49
N PRO A 85 7.55 -8.53 -4.60
CA PRO A 85 6.75 -7.82 -5.60
C PRO A 85 6.45 -6.37 -5.27
N VAL A 86 6.68 -5.92 -4.04
CA VAL A 86 6.29 -4.59 -3.58
C VAL A 86 7.41 -3.59 -3.80
N ASP A 87 7.14 -2.51 -4.51
CA ASP A 87 8.11 -1.45 -4.76
C ASP A 87 8.03 -0.35 -3.71
N TYR A 88 6.81 0.09 -3.37
CA TYR A 88 6.60 1.16 -2.40
C TYR A 88 5.41 0.87 -1.50
N VAL A 89 5.51 1.36 -0.26
CA VAL A 89 4.42 1.30 0.72
C VAL A 89 4.15 2.71 1.21
N THR A 90 2.88 3.04 1.35
CA THR A 90 2.46 4.29 1.98
C THR A 90 1.27 4.00 2.89
N PHE A 91 0.93 4.96 3.75
CA PHE A 91 -0.19 4.82 4.67
C PHE A 91 -1.36 5.71 4.27
N PHE A 92 -2.55 5.29 4.63
CA PHE A 92 -3.72 6.18 4.61
C PHE A 92 -4.53 5.97 5.87
N ASP A 93 -5.04 7.08 6.42
CA ASP A 93 -5.79 7.06 7.68
C ASP A 93 -7.29 7.05 7.46
N GLU A 94 -7.73 7.44 6.30
CA GLU A 94 -9.15 7.49 5.94
C GLU A 94 -9.76 6.08 5.96
N ASP A 95 -11.07 6.00 6.09
CA ASP A 95 -11.77 4.71 6.12
C ASP A 95 -11.68 3.98 4.78
N THR A 96 -11.58 4.73 3.68
CA THR A 96 -11.44 4.17 2.34
C THR A 96 -10.18 4.75 1.68
N PRO A 97 -9.62 4.07 0.67
CA PRO A 97 -8.46 4.59 -0.05
C PRO A 97 -8.80 5.63 -1.12
N ALA A 98 -10.03 6.14 -1.15
CA ALA A 98 -10.49 7.04 -2.22
C ALA A 98 -9.60 8.26 -2.41
N GLU A 99 -9.20 8.92 -1.31
CA GLU A 99 -8.40 10.14 -1.40
C GLU A 99 -6.99 9.88 -1.93
N ILE A 100 -6.35 8.80 -1.46
CA ILE A 100 -5.00 8.49 -1.94
C ILE A 100 -5.03 8.01 -3.39
N ILE A 101 -6.05 7.27 -3.78
CA ILE A 101 -6.21 6.86 -5.17
C ILE A 101 -6.41 8.09 -6.07
N ALA A 102 -7.22 9.05 -5.62
CA ALA A 102 -7.43 10.30 -6.37
C ALA A 102 -6.13 11.09 -6.49
N ALA A 103 -5.28 11.08 -5.46
CA ALA A 103 -4.00 11.80 -5.48
C ALA A 103 -2.97 11.12 -6.39
N LEU A 104 -2.93 9.79 -6.42
CA LEU A 104 -1.96 9.04 -7.20
C LEU A 104 -2.37 8.82 -8.65
N ILE A 105 -3.67 8.73 -8.91
CA ILE A 105 -4.22 8.41 -10.24
C ILE A 105 -3.47 7.21 -10.83
N PRO A 106 -3.56 6.03 -10.19
CA PRO A 106 -2.85 4.84 -10.68
C PRO A 106 -3.44 4.33 -12.00
N ASP A 107 -2.67 3.54 -12.68
CA ASP A 107 -3.09 2.92 -13.95
C ASP A 107 -3.99 1.65 -13.75
#